data_4684e13b7187575258ace603f84006cc
#
_entry.id   4684e13b7187575258ace603f84006cc
#
_cell.length_a   1.000
_cell.length_b   1.000
_cell.length_c   1.000
_cell.angle_alpha   90.00
_cell.angle_beta   90.00
_cell.angle_gamma   90.00
#
_symmetry.space_group_name_H-M   'P 1'
#
loop_
_entity.id
_entity.type
_entity.pdbx_description
1 polymer ?
#
loop_
_entity_poly.entity_id
_entity_poly.type
_entity_poly.pdbx_seq_one_letter_code
_entity_poly.pdbx_strand_id
1 'polypeptide(L)'
;RGEWILFLHADTVPEPGWGEALAAFAAAPKNVERAGVFRFALDDPSPAARRLERIVAWRSRVMALPYGDQGLFLSRAFYRVLGGFRPLPLFEDVDFIRRIGRRRFAMLDVQAFTSAVRYSYSGYLMRSARNLSCLGLYFLRVPPRMIVRLYGQ
;
A
#
# COMPACT_ATOMS: atom_id res chain seq x y z
N ARG A 1 4.77 21.32 -4.56
CA ARG A 1 6.02 22.00 -4.93
C ARG A 1 7.28 21.26 -4.43
N GLY A 2 7.16 20.25 -3.57
CA GLY A 2 8.29 19.46 -3.07
C GLY A 2 8.90 18.51 -4.11
N GLU A 3 10.12 18.06 -3.88
CA GLU A 3 10.84 17.09 -4.74
C GLU A 3 10.39 15.65 -4.48
N TRP A 4 9.83 15.37 -3.32
CA TRP A 4 9.31 14.07 -2.90
C TRP A 4 7.83 14.15 -2.64
N ILE A 5 7.14 13.02 -2.79
CA ILE A 5 5.69 12.89 -2.61
C ILE A 5 5.44 11.71 -1.67
N LEU A 6 4.61 11.92 -0.66
CA LEU A 6 4.03 10.87 0.16
C LEU A 6 2.53 10.76 -0.17
N PHE A 7 2.12 9.59 -0.60
CA PHE A 7 0.72 9.20 -0.67
C PHE A 7 0.39 8.41 0.59
N LEU A 8 -0.61 8.85 1.32
CA LEU A 8 -1.05 8.23 2.56
C LEU A 8 -2.56 8.05 2.52
N HIS A 9 -3.05 6.92 2.98
CA HIS A 9 -4.49 6.67 3.05
C HIS A 9 -5.11 7.53 4.15
N ALA A 10 -6.36 7.98 3.96
CA ALA A 10 -7.01 8.94 4.86
C ALA A 10 -7.27 8.39 6.29
N ASP A 11 -7.30 7.06 6.44
CA ASP A 11 -7.50 6.37 7.71
C ASP A 11 -6.19 5.75 8.26
N THR A 12 -5.05 6.24 7.81
CA THR A 12 -3.72 5.73 8.18
C THR A 12 -2.89 6.82 8.87
N VAL A 13 -2.31 6.48 10.01
CA VAL A 13 -1.45 7.36 10.82
C VAL A 13 -0.08 6.72 10.96
N PRO A 14 1.01 7.33 10.45
CA PRO A 14 2.36 6.84 10.68
C PRO A 14 2.77 7.03 12.14
N GLU A 15 3.59 6.10 12.66
CA GLU A 15 4.16 6.22 14.00
C GLU A 15 5.16 7.39 14.12
N PRO A 16 5.41 7.92 15.32
CA PRO A 16 6.43 8.95 15.54
C PRO A 16 7.79 8.55 14.93
N GLY A 17 8.52 9.54 14.39
CA GLY A 17 9.81 9.28 13.70
C GLY A 17 9.66 9.02 12.19
N TRP A 18 8.44 9.04 11.66
CA TRP A 18 8.23 8.83 10.23
C TRP A 18 8.90 9.90 9.34
N GLY A 19 8.94 11.15 9.83
CA GLY A 19 9.56 12.25 9.09
C GLY A 19 11.04 12.04 8.90
N GLU A 20 11.75 11.62 9.94
CA GLU A 20 13.18 11.30 9.94
C GLU A 20 13.48 10.11 9.03
N ALA A 21 12.62 9.07 9.07
CA ALA A 21 12.75 7.91 8.18
C ALA A 21 12.59 8.29 6.70
N LEU A 22 11.64 9.18 6.37
CA LEU A 22 11.48 9.69 5.02
C LEU A 22 12.65 10.58 4.58
N ALA A 23 13.16 11.44 5.47
CA ALA A 23 14.31 12.27 5.20
C ALA A 23 15.57 11.42 4.94
N ALA A 24 15.82 10.40 5.75
CA ALA A 24 16.93 9.47 5.56
C ALA A 24 16.80 8.68 4.24
N PHE A 25 15.58 8.26 3.89
CA PHE A 25 15.33 7.60 2.60
C PHE A 25 15.62 8.54 1.43
N ALA A 26 15.15 9.79 1.50
CA ALA A 26 15.32 10.79 0.45
C ALA A 26 16.78 11.21 0.27
N ALA A 27 17.55 11.27 1.35
CA ALA A 27 18.96 11.63 1.32
C ALA A 27 19.86 10.60 0.61
N ALA A 28 19.42 9.37 0.45
CA ALA A 28 20.21 8.33 -0.18
C ALA A 28 20.06 8.35 -1.72
N PRO A 29 21.13 8.65 -2.51
CA PRO A 29 21.05 8.81 -3.97
C PRO A 29 20.46 7.58 -4.68
N LYS A 30 20.70 6.38 -4.17
CA LYS A 30 20.15 5.12 -4.71
C LYS A 30 18.62 5.05 -4.69
N ASN A 31 17.96 5.92 -3.92
CA ASN A 31 16.51 5.89 -3.73
C ASN A 31 15.74 6.83 -4.67
N VAL A 32 16.42 7.61 -5.51
CA VAL A 32 15.79 8.56 -6.45
C VAL A 32 14.78 7.85 -7.37
N GLU A 33 15.08 6.61 -7.79
CA GLU A 33 14.19 5.76 -8.60
C GLU A 33 13.62 4.58 -7.80
N ARG A 34 13.40 4.77 -6.51
CA ARG A 34 12.79 3.77 -5.63
C ARG A 34 11.60 4.36 -4.88
N ALA A 35 10.77 3.49 -4.35
CA ALA A 35 9.65 3.85 -3.49
C ALA A 35 9.85 3.27 -2.10
N GLY A 36 9.73 4.12 -1.08
CA GLY A 36 9.64 3.74 0.32
C GLY A 36 8.20 3.43 0.71
N VAL A 37 7.99 2.37 1.49
CA VAL A 37 6.69 2.01 2.05
C VAL A 37 6.84 1.70 3.54
N PHE A 38 5.83 2.07 4.33
CA PHE A 38 5.78 1.78 5.75
C PHE A 38 5.46 0.31 6.02
N ARG A 39 5.78 -0.16 7.20
CA ARG A 39 5.27 -1.44 7.71
C ARG A 39 3.81 -1.27 8.08
N PHE A 40 2.96 -2.14 7.57
CA PHE A 40 1.54 -2.15 7.89
C PHE A 40 1.30 -2.55 9.35
N ALA A 41 0.48 -1.80 10.04
CA ALA A 41 -0.03 -2.11 11.37
C ALA A 41 -1.52 -1.74 11.45
N LEU A 42 -2.23 -2.34 12.39
CA LEU A 42 -3.61 -2.01 12.72
C LEU A 42 -3.69 -1.43 14.13
N ASP A 43 -4.62 -0.53 14.34
CA ASP A 43 -4.96 0.06 15.65
C ASP A 43 -5.77 -0.90 16.55
N ASP A 44 -5.67 -2.22 16.31
CA ASP A 44 -6.33 -3.29 17.02
C ASP A 44 -5.29 -4.27 17.60
N PRO A 45 -5.25 -4.50 18.94
CA PRO A 45 -4.30 -5.42 19.57
C PRO A 45 -4.67 -6.89 19.40
N SER A 46 -5.79 -7.22 18.76
CA SER A 46 -6.31 -8.59 18.68
C SER A 46 -5.37 -9.57 17.96
N PRO A 47 -5.42 -10.87 18.31
CA PRO A 47 -4.66 -11.89 17.58
C PRO A 47 -5.02 -11.96 16.09
N ALA A 48 -6.24 -11.60 15.72
CA ALA A 48 -6.69 -11.57 14.33
C ALA A 48 -5.97 -10.46 13.54
N ALA A 49 -5.85 -9.25 14.14
CA ALA A 49 -5.08 -8.16 13.58
C ALA A 49 -3.61 -8.54 13.38
N ARG A 50 -2.97 -9.14 14.41
CA ARG A 50 -1.57 -9.60 14.32
C ARG A 50 -1.36 -10.67 13.25
N ARG A 51 -2.35 -11.54 13.00
CA ARG A 51 -2.29 -12.51 11.89
C ARG A 51 -2.36 -11.79 10.53
N LEU A 52 -3.26 -10.83 10.39
CA LEU A 52 -3.39 -10.06 9.15
C LEU A 52 -2.11 -9.27 8.85
N GLU A 53 -1.52 -8.59 9.83
CA GLU A 53 -0.26 -7.88 9.68
C GLU A 53 0.88 -8.79 9.17
N ARG A 54 0.97 -10.01 9.73
CA ARG A 54 1.96 -11.00 9.26
C ARG A 54 1.72 -11.42 7.82
N ILE A 55 0.46 -11.62 7.42
CA ILE A 55 0.10 -11.96 6.04
C ILE A 55 0.45 -10.80 5.10
N VAL A 56 0.13 -9.57 5.49
CA VAL A 56 0.46 -8.36 4.71
C VAL A 56 1.98 -8.19 4.59
N ALA A 57 2.73 -8.38 5.68
CA ALA A 57 4.19 -8.30 5.65
C ALA A 57 4.81 -9.36 4.73
N TRP A 58 4.30 -10.60 4.78
CA TRP A 58 4.73 -11.67 3.88
C TRP A 58 4.43 -11.32 2.42
N ARG A 59 3.19 -10.91 2.11
CA ARG A 59 2.78 -10.49 0.77
C ARG A 59 3.66 -9.37 0.23
N SER A 60 3.90 -8.34 1.03
CA SER A 60 4.71 -7.18 0.62
C SER A 60 6.15 -7.56 0.35
N ARG A 61 6.73 -8.48 1.13
CA ARG A 61 8.10 -8.97 0.93
C ARG A 61 8.22 -9.93 -0.25
N VAL A 62 7.31 -10.91 -0.34
CA VAL A 62 7.41 -12.02 -1.31
C VAL A 62 6.84 -11.62 -2.66
N MET A 63 5.69 -10.95 -2.69
CA MET A 63 5.01 -10.57 -3.93
C MET A 63 5.31 -9.12 -4.36
N ALA A 64 5.97 -8.33 -3.50
CA ALA A 64 6.21 -6.90 -3.71
C ALA A 64 4.92 -6.13 -4.06
N LEU A 65 3.87 -6.41 -3.31
CA LEU A 65 2.55 -5.79 -3.44
C LEU A 65 2.17 -5.08 -2.13
N PRO A 66 2.88 -4.00 -1.75
CA PRO A 66 2.37 -3.10 -0.73
C PRO A 66 1.11 -2.42 -1.27
N TYR A 67 0.08 -2.26 -0.46
CA TYR A 67 -1.12 -1.52 -0.85
C TYR A 67 -1.08 -0.09 -0.33
N GLY A 68 -2.07 0.72 -0.74
CA GLY A 68 -2.18 2.12 -0.37
C GLY A 68 -2.19 2.38 1.15
N ASP A 69 -2.64 1.41 1.95
CA ASP A 69 -2.63 1.44 3.41
C ASP A 69 -1.21 1.39 4.04
N GLN A 70 -0.19 1.05 3.27
CA GLN A 70 1.21 1.10 3.71
C GLN A 70 1.90 2.43 3.37
N GLY A 71 1.16 3.39 2.81
CA GLY A 71 1.74 4.62 2.28
C GLY A 71 2.72 4.36 1.13
N LEU A 72 2.99 5.39 0.35
CA LEU A 72 3.93 5.30 -0.75
C LEU A 72 4.73 6.60 -0.85
N PHE A 73 6.03 6.53 -0.67
CA PHE A 73 6.94 7.66 -0.69
C PHE A 73 7.96 7.52 -1.82
N LEU A 74 8.02 8.48 -2.74
CA LEU A 74 8.93 8.44 -3.89
C LEU A 74 9.24 9.85 -4.41
N SER A 75 10.31 9.96 -5.22
CA SER A 75 10.63 11.25 -5.84
C SER A 75 9.55 11.64 -6.85
N ARG A 76 9.28 12.95 -6.95
CA ARG A 76 8.36 13.50 -7.95
C ARG A 76 8.81 13.20 -9.37
N ALA A 77 10.12 13.19 -9.62
CA ALA A 77 10.68 12.84 -10.90
C ALA A 77 10.33 11.40 -11.28
N PHE A 78 10.53 10.46 -10.37
CA PHE A 78 10.22 9.05 -10.59
C PHE A 78 8.71 8.80 -10.75
N TYR A 79 7.86 9.50 -9.97
CA TYR A 79 6.40 9.46 -10.14
C TYR A 79 5.99 9.87 -11.56
N ARG A 80 6.59 10.95 -12.10
CA ARG A 80 6.31 11.44 -13.46
C ARG A 80 6.80 10.47 -14.54
N VAL A 81 8.00 9.93 -14.40
CA VAL A 81 8.56 8.92 -15.32
C VAL A 81 7.65 7.69 -15.40
N LEU A 82 7.06 7.28 -14.30
CA LEU A 82 6.10 6.18 -14.25
C LEU A 82 4.70 6.55 -14.80
N GLY A 83 4.45 7.82 -15.12
CA GLY A 83 3.16 8.30 -15.63
C GLY A 83 2.07 8.48 -14.59
N GLY A 84 2.43 8.51 -13.29
CA GLY A 84 1.50 8.74 -12.18
C GLY A 84 0.41 7.69 -12.01
N PHE A 85 -0.57 7.96 -11.15
CA PHE A 85 -1.77 7.11 -11.02
C PHE A 85 -2.66 7.23 -12.25
N ARG A 86 -3.17 6.11 -12.72
CA ARG A 86 -4.17 6.07 -13.79
C ARG A 86 -5.57 6.24 -13.20
N PRO A 87 -6.53 6.85 -13.93
CA PRO A 87 -7.90 7.03 -13.47
C PRO A 87 -8.67 5.69 -13.55
N LEU A 88 -8.32 4.74 -12.71
CA LEU A 88 -9.00 3.45 -12.59
C LEU A 88 -10.04 3.53 -11.47
N PRO A 89 -11.21 2.91 -11.64
CA PRO A 89 -12.27 2.92 -10.62
C PRO A 89 -11.91 2.05 -9.40
N LEU A 90 -10.92 1.17 -9.52
CA LEU A 90 -10.38 0.29 -8.48
C LEU A 90 -8.99 -0.19 -8.87
N PHE A 91 -8.13 -0.46 -7.87
CA PHE A 91 -6.76 -0.96 -8.07
C PHE A 91 -5.81 0.01 -8.80
N GLU A 92 -6.06 1.31 -8.72
CA GLU A 92 -5.14 2.34 -9.21
C GLU A 92 -3.77 2.27 -8.49
N ASP A 93 -3.78 1.92 -7.21
CA ASP A 93 -2.58 1.69 -6.40
C ASP A 93 -1.84 0.42 -6.84
N VAL A 94 -2.55 -0.69 -7.06
CA VAL A 94 -1.97 -1.94 -7.54
C VAL A 94 -1.35 -1.77 -8.93
N ASP A 95 -2.03 -1.05 -9.85
CA ASP A 95 -1.49 -0.73 -11.17
C ASP A 95 -0.19 0.08 -11.05
N PHE A 96 -0.18 1.09 -10.19
CA PHE A 96 0.99 1.94 -10.00
C PHE A 96 2.15 1.17 -9.37
N ILE A 97 1.90 0.38 -8.33
CA ILE A 97 2.87 -0.49 -7.66
C ILE A 97 3.52 -1.47 -8.66
N ARG A 98 2.74 -2.06 -9.56
CA ARG A 98 3.27 -2.94 -10.61
C ARG A 98 4.20 -2.22 -11.59
N ARG A 99 3.91 -0.95 -11.89
CA ARG A 99 4.79 -0.12 -12.76
C ARG A 99 6.09 0.29 -12.06
N ILE A 100 6.08 0.49 -10.74
CA ILE A 100 7.30 0.69 -9.96
C ILE A 100 8.22 -0.52 -10.10
N GLY A 101 7.66 -1.73 -10.00
CA GLY A 101 8.39 -2.97 -10.15
C GLY A 101 9.06 -3.45 -8.87
N ARG A 102 9.12 -4.76 -8.71
CA ARG A 102 9.48 -5.47 -7.47
C ARG A 102 10.79 -5.01 -6.82
N ARG A 103 11.83 -4.73 -7.62
CA ARG A 103 13.18 -4.41 -7.11
C ARG A 103 13.33 -2.97 -6.63
N ARG A 104 12.35 -2.12 -6.86
CA ARG A 104 12.40 -0.68 -6.56
C ARG A 104 11.67 -0.30 -5.28
N PHE A 105 11.19 -1.28 -4.50
CA PHE A 105 10.64 -1.02 -3.18
C PHE A 105 11.68 -1.11 -2.08
N ALA A 106 11.53 -0.24 -1.08
CA ALA A 106 12.24 -0.32 0.19
C ALA A 106 11.23 -0.23 1.33
N MET A 107 11.26 -1.21 2.23
CA MET A 107 10.49 -1.15 3.47
C MET A 107 11.19 -0.18 4.42
N LEU A 108 10.46 0.84 4.86
CA LEU A 108 10.91 1.76 5.89
C LEU A 108 10.77 1.10 7.26
N ASP A 109 11.66 1.43 8.18
CA ASP A 109 11.61 0.89 9.55
C ASP A 109 10.69 1.73 10.45
N VAL A 110 9.50 2.01 9.94
CA VAL A 110 8.44 2.80 10.57
C VAL A 110 7.11 2.14 10.24
N GLN A 111 6.19 2.09 11.21
CA GLN A 111 4.86 1.54 11.03
C GLN A 111 3.86 2.62 10.56
N ALA A 112 2.86 2.18 9.80
CA ALA A 112 1.68 2.97 9.49
C ALA A 112 0.46 2.23 10.05
N PHE A 113 -0.22 2.87 11.02
CA PHE A 113 -1.39 2.32 11.69
C PHE A 113 -2.64 2.68 10.90
N THR A 114 -3.30 1.68 10.37
CA THR A 114 -4.58 1.82 9.66
C THR A 114 -5.73 1.44 10.59
N SER A 115 -6.84 2.15 10.49
CA SER A 115 -8.02 1.89 11.31
C SER A 115 -8.61 0.51 11.06
N ALA A 116 -8.79 -0.25 12.15
CA ALA A 116 -9.40 -1.58 12.14
C ALA A 116 -10.94 -1.52 12.09
N VAL A 117 -11.56 -0.35 12.17
CA VAL A 117 -13.03 -0.18 12.21
C VAL A 117 -13.74 -0.93 11.09
N ARG A 118 -13.19 -0.91 9.88
CA ARG A 118 -13.74 -1.64 8.74
C ARG A 118 -13.69 -3.15 8.89
N TYR A 119 -12.76 -3.67 9.69
CA TYR A 119 -12.62 -5.11 9.97
C TYR A 119 -13.53 -5.56 11.09
N SER A 120 -13.82 -4.71 12.09
CA SER A 120 -14.74 -5.03 13.16
C SER A 120 -16.18 -5.23 12.66
N TYR A 121 -16.62 -4.47 11.64
CA TYR A 121 -17.95 -4.64 11.04
C TYR A 121 -18.10 -5.88 10.15
N SER A 122 -17.09 -6.22 9.36
CA SER A 122 -17.20 -7.27 8.34
C SER A 122 -16.50 -8.57 8.70
N GLY A 123 -15.77 -8.58 9.80
CA GLY A 123 -14.86 -9.67 10.17
C GLY A 123 -13.58 -9.72 9.33
N TYR A 124 -12.46 -10.05 9.97
CA TYR A 124 -11.13 -10.09 9.32
C TYR A 124 -11.08 -11.07 8.15
N LEU A 125 -11.67 -12.26 8.31
CA LEU A 125 -11.61 -13.31 7.28
C LEU A 125 -12.44 -12.94 6.06
N MET A 126 -13.68 -12.51 6.25
CA MET A 126 -14.58 -12.19 5.14
C MET A 126 -14.03 -11.04 4.30
N ARG A 127 -13.55 -9.97 4.96
CA ARG A 127 -12.97 -8.83 4.26
C ARG A 127 -11.70 -9.20 3.52
N SER A 128 -10.80 -9.97 4.16
CA SER A 128 -9.57 -10.43 3.53
C SER A 128 -9.84 -11.34 2.33
N ALA A 129 -10.80 -12.27 2.45
CA ALA A 129 -11.20 -13.15 1.37
C ALA A 129 -11.78 -12.36 0.19
N ARG A 130 -12.65 -11.37 0.45
CA ARG A 130 -13.21 -10.49 -0.58
C ARG A 130 -12.11 -9.70 -1.31
N ASN A 131 -11.20 -9.08 -0.54
CA ASN A 131 -10.10 -8.31 -1.12
C ASN A 131 -9.20 -9.20 -1.98
N LEU A 132 -8.89 -10.41 -1.51
CA LEU A 132 -8.05 -11.37 -2.24
C LEU A 132 -8.75 -11.86 -3.52
N SER A 133 -10.07 -12.14 -3.47
CA SER A 133 -10.85 -12.54 -4.63
C SER A 133 -10.89 -11.43 -5.69
N CYS A 134 -11.15 -10.19 -5.29
CA CYS A 134 -11.14 -9.05 -6.20
C CYS A 134 -9.75 -8.83 -6.83
N LEU A 135 -8.70 -8.99 -6.04
CA LEU A 135 -7.33 -8.93 -6.53
C LEU A 135 -7.03 -10.06 -7.53
N GLY A 136 -7.47 -11.28 -7.22
CA GLY A 136 -7.34 -12.44 -8.13
C GLY A 136 -8.02 -12.18 -9.48
N LEU A 137 -9.25 -11.65 -9.46
CA LEU A 137 -9.96 -11.25 -10.67
C LEU A 137 -9.20 -10.17 -11.47
N TYR A 138 -8.60 -9.20 -10.78
CA TYR A 138 -7.77 -8.19 -11.42
C TYR A 138 -6.56 -8.82 -12.14
N PHE A 139 -5.87 -9.78 -11.52
CA PHE A 139 -4.75 -10.49 -12.13
C PHE A 139 -5.18 -11.39 -13.30
N LEU A 140 -6.41 -11.91 -13.26
CA LEU A 140 -7.05 -12.62 -14.37
C LEU A 140 -7.54 -11.68 -15.49
N ARG A 141 -7.19 -10.37 -15.41
CA ARG A 141 -7.55 -9.32 -16.37
C ARG A 141 -9.05 -9.04 -16.50
N VAL A 142 -9.84 -9.38 -15.47
CA VAL A 142 -11.24 -8.94 -15.42
C VAL A 142 -11.27 -7.41 -15.31
N PRO A 143 -12.06 -6.70 -16.13
CA PRO A 143 -12.10 -5.25 -16.11
C PRO A 143 -12.45 -4.70 -14.72
N PRO A 144 -11.73 -3.70 -14.19
CA PRO A 144 -11.99 -3.13 -12.86
C PRO A 144 -13.44 -2.67 -12.64
N ARG A 145 -14.11 -2.19 -13.70
CA ARG A 145 -15.54 -1.80 -13.66
C ARG A 145 -16.47 -2.95 -13.28
N MET A 146 -16.12 -4.18 -13.63
CA MET A 146 -16.90 -5.38 -13.24
C MET A 146 -16.60 -5.77 -11.79
N ILE A 147 -15.34 -5.63 -11.37
CA ILE A 147 -14.91 -5.98 -10.02
C ILE A 147 -15.51 -5.04 -8.98
N VAL A 148 -15.69 -3.75 -9.29
CA VAL A 148 -16.34 -2.76 -8.42
C VAL A 148 -17.71 -3.23 -7.95
N ARG A 149 -18.51 -3.86 -8.83
CA ARG A 149 -19.83 -4.39 -8.47
C ARG A 149 -19.76 -5.50 -7.41
N LEU A 150 -18.69 -6.28 -7.40
CA LEU A 150 -18.44 -7.34 -6.40
C LEU A 150 -17.84 -6.78 -5.11
N TYR A 151 -17.16 -5.64 -5.18
CA TYR A 151 -16.53 -5.00 -4.04
C TYR A 151 -17.54 -4.35 -3.08
N GLY A 152 -18.78 -4.11 -3.53
CA GLY A 152 -19.89 -3.65 -2.68
C GLY A 152 -19.93 -2.14 -2.51
N GLN A 153 -19.83 -1.42 -3.60
CA GLN A 153 -20.30 -0.04 -3.70
C GLN A 153 -21.67 -0.01 -4.34
#